data_c772bf81dcedca52af76cad0ea847aef
#
_entry.id   c772bf81dcedca52af76cad0ea847aef
#
_cell.length_a   1.000
_cell.length_b   1.000
_cell.length_c   1.000
_cell.angle_alpha   90.00
_cell.angle_beta   90.00
_cell.angle_gamma   90.00
#
_symmetry.space_group_name_H-M   'P 1'
#
loop_
_entity.id
_entity.type
_entity.pdbx_description
1 polymer ?
#
loop_
_entity_poly.entity_id
_entity_poly.type
_entity_poly.pdbx_seq_one_letter_code
_entity_poly.pdbx_strand_id
1 'polypeptide(L)'
;MSDAPAAAPIRVEVIRAWPGRFESVELRLVEGATLGEALAASGFPLDGITGFSVFGERAQPGYRLRDGDRIELLRPLQADPKEARRRRASAARKPPR
;
A
#
# COMPACT_ATOMS: atom_id res chain seq x y z
N MET A 1 -26.67 19.50 -10.95
CA MET A 1 -26.29 19.08 -11.07
C MET A 1 -25.83 18.43 -11.40
N SER A 2 -25.56 18.29 -11.27
CA SER A 2 -25.01 17.76 -11.55
C SER A 2 -24.86 17.10 -11.88
N ASP A 3 -24.74 16.77 -11.90
CA ASP A 3 -24.55 16.13 -12.23
C ASP A 3 -23.82 15.59 -12.79
N ALA A 4 -23.28 15.83 -12.49
CA ALA A 4 -22.32 15.51 -13.09
C ALA A 4 -21.98 14.26 -13.16
N PRO A 5 -22.31 13.88 -13.57
CA PRO A 5 -22.19 12.63 -13.65
C PRO A 5 -21.13 12.08 -14.16
N ALA A 6 -20.52 12.66 -14.53
CA ALA A 6 -19.57 12.07 -15.22
C ALA A 6 -18.67 11.21 -14.48
N ALA A 7 -18.41 11.48 -13.31
CA ALA A 7 -17.39 10.72 -12.66
C ALA A 7 -18.04 9.74 -11.74
N ALA A 8 -18.28 8.60 -12.24
CA ALA A 8 -18.77 7.54 -11.39
C ALA A 8 -17.74 7.27 -10.31
N PRO A 9 -18.18 7.05 -9.09
CA PRO A 9 -17.23 6.76 -8.05
C PRO A 9 -16.52 5.44 -8.31
N ILE A 10 -15.30 5.39 -7.86
CA ILE A 10 -14.56 4.13 -7.90
C ILE A 10 -14.43 3.63 -6.50
N ARG A 11 -14.25 2.33 -6.38
CA ARG A 11 -14.02 1.69 -5.11
C ARG A 11 -12.60 1.23 -5.06
N VAL A 12 -11.94 1.55 -3.98
CA VAL A 12 -10.57 1.06 -3.78
C VAL A 12 -10.46 0.59 -2.35
N GLU A 13 -9.50 -0.27 -2.11
CA GLU A 13 -9.24 -0.80 -0.79
C GLU A 13 -7.84 -0.42 -0.40
N VAL A 14 -7.66 0.05 0.83
CA VAL A 14 -6.35 0.35 1.37
C VAL A 14 -6.09 -0.65 2.49
N ILE A 15 -4.96 -1.33 2.42
CA ILE A 15 -4.62 -2.38 3.34
C ILE A 15 -3.30 -2.06 4.01
N ARG A 16 -3.24 -2.26 5.30
CA ARG A 16 -1.97 -2.27 6.00
C ARG A 16 -1.87 -3.56 6.78
N ALA A 17 -0.68 -4.12 6.81
CA ALA A 17 -0.49 -5.43 7.37
C ALA A 17 0.64 -5.44 8.37
N TRP A 18 0.50 -6.26 9.39
CA TRP A 18 1.53 -6.58 10.34
C TRP A 18 1.70 -8.09 10.32
N PRO A 19 2.79 -8.57 10.88
CA PRO A 19 2.89 -10.03 11.00
C PRO A 19 1.69 -10.55 11.78
N GLY A 20 1.00 -11.47 11.19
CA GLY A 20 -0.13 -12.12 11.83
C GLY A 20 -1.45 -11.40 11.78
N ARG A 21 -1.50 -10.19 11.20
CA ARG A 21 -2.81 -9.53 11.10
C ARG A 21 -2.75 -8.42 10.07
N PHE A 22 -3.92 -7.98 9.65
CA PHE A 22 -3.98 -6.85 8.72
C PHE A 22 -5.27 -6.08 8.96
N GLU A 23 -5.27 -4.85 8.47
CA GLU A 23 -6.45 -4.01 8.50
C GLU A 23 -6.68 -3.48 7.11
N SER A 24 -7.94 -3.33 6.75
CA SER A 24 -8.25 -2.75 5.46
C SER A 24 -9.44 -1.82 5.60
N VAL A 25 -9.52 -0.88 4.67
CA VAL A 25 -10.66 0.00 4.60
C VAL A 25 -11.03 0.14 3.13
N GLU A 26 -12.31 0.13 2.87
CA GLU A 26 -12.81 0.33 1.52
C GLU A 26 -13.23 1.78 1.37
N LEU A 27 -12.81 2.39 0.28
CA LEU A 27 -13.08 3.80 0.03
C LEU A 27 -13.83 3.98 -1.26
N ARG A 28 -14.64 5.01 -1.31
CA ARG A 28 -15.25 5.45 -2.54
C ARG A 28 -14.67 6.78 -2.89
N LEU A 29 -14.09 6.87 -4.06
CA LEU A 29 -13.40 8.07 -4.50
C LEU A 29 -13.94 8.46 -5.86
N VAL A 30 -13.69 9.70 -6.25
CA VAL A 30 -14.07 10.13 -7.58
C VAL A 30 -13.15 9.50 -8.60
N GLU A 31 -13.67 9.29 -9.76
CA GLU A 31 -12.86 8.77 -10.85
C GLU A 31 -11.68 9.70 -11.09
N GLY A 32 -10.52 9.12 -11.30
CA GLY A 32 -9.31 9.92 -11.48
C GLY A 32 -8.57 10.22 -10.20
N ALA A 33 -9.10 9.79 -9.06
CA ALA A 33 -8.43 10.03 -7.80
C ALA A 33 -7.08 9.34 -7.79
N THR A 34 -6.15 9.92 -7.04
CA THR A 34 -4.80 9.39 -6.97
C THR A 34 -4.62 8.56 -5.72
N LEU A 35 -3.54 7.80 -5.73
CA LEU A 35 -3.18 6.99 -4.58
C LEU A 35 -3.00 7.88 -3.35
N GLY A 36 -2.40 9.05 -3.51
CA GLY A 36 -2.24 9.96 -2.37
C GLY A 36 -3.57 10.39 -1.80
N GLU A 37 -4.56 10.59 -2.65
CA GLU A 37 -5.88 10.95 -2.17
C GLU A 37 -6.53 9.81 -1.39
N ALA A 38 -6.31 8.59 -1.83
CA ALA A 38 -6.83 7.44 -1.11
C ALA A 38 -6.15 7.32 0.25
N LEU A 39 -4.86 7.58 0.31
CA LEU A 39 -4.17 7.50 1.59
C LEU A 39 -4.72 8.52 2.57
N ALA A 40 -4.96 9.73 2.09
CA ALA A 40 -5.53 10.74 2.97
C ALA A 40 -6.92 10.35 3.45
N ALA A 41 -7.70 9.77 2.56
CA ALA A 41 -9.06 9.39 2.92
C ALA A 41 -9.11 8.17 3.83
N SER A 42 -8.09 7.35 3.79
CA SER A 42 -8.10 6.12 4.56
C SER A 42 -8.01 6.37 6.05
N GLY A 43 -7.38 7.47 6.44
CA GLY A 43 -7.17 7.72 7.84
C GLY A 43 -6.08 6.90 8.48
N PHE A 44 -5.41 6.05 7.72
CA PHE A 44 -4.33 5.26 8.27
C PHE A 44 -3.10 6.13 8.49
N PRO A 45 -2.46 6.02 9.65
CA PRO A 45 -1.20 6.75 9.85
C PRO A 45 -0.16 6.21 8.88
N LEU A 46 0.66 7.09 8.39
CA LEU A 46 1.70 6.69 7.45
C LEU A 46 3.06 6.58 8.13
N ASP A 47 3.10 6.67 9.45
CA ASP A 47 4.35 6.52 10.17
C ASP A 47 4.94 5.14 9.90
N GLY A 48 6.20 5.11 9.53
CA GLY A 48 6.86 3.86 9.27
C GLY A 48 6.56 3.24 7.93
N ILE A 49 5.75 3.91 7.10
CA ILE A 49 5.44 3.39 5.78
C ILE A 49 6.53 3.83 4.82
N THR A 50 7.10 2.90 4.10
CA THR A 50 8.21 3.19 3.20
C THR A 50 7.80 3.20 1.74
N GLY A 51 6.58 2.86 1.44
CA GLY A 51 6.14 2.87 0.05
C GLY A 51 4.75 2.30 -0.06
N PHE A 52 4.28 2.21 -1.28
CA PHE A 52 2.93 1.76 -1.56
C PHE A 52 2.96 0.84 -2.76
N SER A 53 2.02 -0.09 -2.81
CA SER A 53 1.88 -0.91 -3.99
C SER A 53 0.40 -1.05 -4.34
N VAL A 54 0.15 -1.31 -5.62
CA VAL A 54 -1.18 -1.60 -6.11
C VAL A 54 -1.10 -2.97 -6.75
N PHE A 55 -1.80 -3.93 -6.18
CA PHE A 55 -1.77 -5.32 -6.66
C PHE A 55 -0.33 -5.82 -6.77
N GLY A 56 0.48 -5.48 -5.76
CA GLY A 56 1.84 -6.00 -5.71
C GLY A 56 2.87 -5.21 -6.48
N GLU A 57 2.47 -4.20 -7.20
CA GLU A 57 3.41 -3.38 -7.96
C GLU A 57 3.60 -2.04 -7.29
N ARG A 58 4.85 -1.61 -7.16
CA ARG A 58 5.14 -0.34 -6.51
C ARG A 58 4.43 0.78 -7.24
N ALA A 59 3.87 1.69 -6.47
CA ALA A 59 3.16 2.82 -7.03
C ALA A 59 3.51 4.07 -6.24
N GLN A 60 3.41 5.20 -6.91
CA GLN A 60 3.71 6.48 -6.31
C GLN A 60 2.41 7.18 -5.95
N PRO A 61 2.47 8.19 -5.07
CA PRO A 61 1.24 8.89 -4.69
C PRO A 61 0.48 9.52 -5.85
N GLY A 62 1.16 9.81 -6.95
CA GLY A 62 0.48 10.37 -8.12
C GLY A 62 -0.20 9.35 -9.00
N TYR A 63 -0.07 8.08 -8.69
CA TYR A 63 -0.68 7.03 -9.48
C TYR A 63 -2.20 7.20 -9.49
N ARG A 64 -2.81 7.17 -10.67
CA ARG A 64 -4.25 7.29 -10.77
C ARG A 64 -4.91 5.96 -10.55
N LEU A 65 -5.85 5.95 -9.64
CA LEU A 65 -6.50 4.71 -9.24
C LEU A 65 -7.61 4.35 -10.20
N ARG A 66 -7.93 3.08 -10.24
CA ARG A 66 -9.04 2.56 -11.00
C ARG A 66 -9.96 1.83 -10.08
N ASP A 67 -11.20 1.67 -10.53
CA ASP A 67 -12.17 0.93 -9.75
C ASP A 67 -11.65 -0.47 -9.47
N GLY A 68 -11.71 -0.86 -8.22
CA GLY A 68 -11.26 -2.18 -7.81
C GLY A 68 -9.81 -2.26 -7.39
N ASP A 69 -9.09 -1.14 -7.43
CA ASP A 69 -7.68 -1.19 -7.03
C ASP A 69 -7.54 -1.49 -5.55
N ARG A 70 -6.45 -2.17 -5.24
CA ARG A 70 -6.09 -2.50 -3.88
C ARG A 70 -4.71 -1.94 -3.59
N ILE A 71 -4.65 -1.06 -2.60
CA ILE A 71 -3.43 -0.36 -2.24
C ILE A 71 -2.89 -0.99 -0.97
N GLU A 72 -1.60 -1.32 -0.98
CA GLU A 72 -0.94 -1.85 0.20
C GLU A 72 0.06 -0.85 0.71
N LEU A 73 0.03 -0.64 2.01
CA LEU A 73 1.03 0.20 2.66
C LEU A 73 2.21 -0.67 3.02
N LEU A 74 3.36 -0.32 2.49
CA LEU A 74 4.56 -1.14 2.65
C LEU A 74 5.36 -0.64 3.84
N ARG A 75 5.83 -1.58 4.63
CA ARG A 75 6.69 -1.27 5.76
C ARG A 75 8.03 -1.89 5.53
N PRO A 76 9.06 -1.36 6.21
CA PRO A 76 10.33 -2.06 6.16
C PRO A 76 10.11 -3.46 6.70
N LEU A 77 10.88 -4.38 6.20
CA LEU A 77 10.82 -5.71 6.70
C LEU A 77 11.28 -5.69 8.13
N GLN A 78 10.30 -5.69 8.98
CA GLN A 78 10.61 -5.74 10.39
C GLN A 78 10.46 -7.14 10.84
N ALA A 79 11.09 -8.00 10.18
CA ALA A 79 11.00 -9.37 10.56
C ALA A 79 11.37 -9.48 12.01
N ASP A 80 10.93 -10.53 12.68
CA ASP A 80 11.35 -10.71 14.03
C ASP A 80 12.87 -10.85 14.02
N PRO A 81 13.52 -10.64 15.16
CA PRO A 81 14.98 -10.66 15.18
C PRO A 81 15.58 -11.95 14.67
N LYS A 82 14.88 -13.04 14.88
CA LYS A 82 15.38 -14.33 14.41
C LYS A 82 15.45 -14.36 12.90
N GLU A 83 14.43 -13.89 12.25
CA GLU A 83 14.43 -13.91 10.79
C GLU A 83 15.43 -12.92 10.23
N ALA A 84 15.57 -11.78 10.85
CA ALA A 84 16.55 -10.81 10.42
C ALA A 84 17.95 -11.37 10.54
N ARG A 85 18.22 -12.07 11.61
CA ARG A 85 19.51 -12.67 11.83
C ARG A 85 19.78 -13.75 10.78
N ARG A 86 18.78 -14.55 10.48
CA ARG A 86 18.95 -15.61 9.51
C ARG A 86 19.25 -15.02 8.14
N ARG A 87 18.57 -13.97 7.78
CA ARG A 87 18.79 -13.34 6.50
C ARG A 87 20.18 -12.74 6.41
N ARG A 88 20.62 -12.14 7.49
CA ARG A 88 21.95 -11.56 7.53
C ARG A 88 23.01 -12.61 7.42
N ALA A 89 22.82 -13.72 8.12
CA ALA A 89 23.77 -14.82 8.06
C ALA A 89 23.83 -15.40 6.65
N SER A 90 22.70 -15.50 6.02
CA SER A 90 22.64 -15.99 4.67
C SER A 90 23.41 -15.10 3.72
N ALA A 91 23.25 -13.81 3.87
CA ALA A 91 23.97 -12.87 3.02
C ALA A 91 25.47 -12.95 3.28
N ALA A 92 25.84 -13.06 4.53
CA ALA A 92 27.25 -13.14 4.88
C ALA A 92 27.89 -14.40 4.35
N ARG A 93 27.12 -15.45 4.23
CA ARG A 93 27.65 -16.71 3.77
C ARG A 93 27.72 -16.78 2.29
N LYS A 94 27.08 -15.90 1.59
CA LYS A 94 27.15 -15.94 0.18
C LYS A 94 28.56 -15.82 -0.27
N PRO A 95 29.01 -16.66 -1.16
CA PRO A 95 30.39 -16.54 -1.59
C PRO A 95 30.59 -15.21 -2.25
N PRO A 96 31.72 -14.65 -2.05
CA PRO A 96 32.03 -13.43 -2.74
C PRO A 96 31.98 -13.68 -4.22
N ARG A 97 31.52 -12.77 -4.93
CA ARG A 97 31.41 -12.92 -6.35
C ARG A 97 32.20 -11.92 -7.06
#